data_3ab258e1a954c0385e569cb7bacf3f43
#
_entry.id   3ab258e1a954c0385e569cb7bacf3f43
#
_cell.length_a   1.000
_cell.length_b   1.000
_cell.length_c   1.000
_cell.angle_alpha   90.00
_cell.angle_beta   90.00
_cell.angle_gamma   90.00
#
_symmetry.space_group_name_H-M   'P 1'
#
loop_
_entity.id
_entity.type
_entity.pdbx_description
1 polymer ?
#
loop_
_entity_poly.entity_id
_entity_poly.type
_entity_poly.pdbx_seq_one_letter_code
_entity_poly.pdbx_strand_id
1 'polypeptide(L)'
;YEASGSAGKVCVFAVRLDTFEKIPSQVFYVGTNSHDDLTEIRRFLLKDLPRLPIAGEYIHRVAYDIGAEYGKDTFMFIEKLGTAKVPAAFAMKDKVDAYLEKFGMKGLSDKVLQLITKFLPNHLPKRMNAFRDLYEHHLIIRVENQDVEQVESFLKRYFQDKTSGDFFRCTEEEGRK
;
A
#
# COMPACT_ATOMS: atom_id res chain seq x y z
N TYR A 1 19.17 2.42 -16.69
CA TYR A 1 18.27 3.57 -17.04
C TYR A 1 17.65 3.43 -18.44
N GLU A 2 17.98 2.41 -19.21
CA GLU A 2 17.68 2.35 -20.64
C GLU A 2 16.18 2.45 -20.94
N ALA A 3 15.33 1.71 -20.23
CA ALA A 3 13.88 1.76 -20.43
C ALA A 3 13.26 3.00 -19.77
N SER A 4 13.66 3.35 -18.54
CA SER A 4 13.08 4.45 -17.77
C SER A 4 13.43 5.83 -18.36
N GLY A 5 14.59 5.96 -19.01
CA GLY A 5 15.02 7.18 -19.67
C GLY A 5 14.62 7.32 -21.15
N SER A 6 13.84 6.38 -21.68
CA SER A 6 13.56 6.30 -23.12
C SER A 6 12.48 7.25 -23.64
N ALA A 7 11.71 7.88 -22.76
CA ALA A 7 10.53 8.68 -23.12
C ALA A 7 9.56 7.98 -24.08
N GLY A 8 9.37 6.67 -23.90
CA GLY A 8 8.48 5.86 -24.72
C GLY A 8 9.02 5.45 -26.11
N LYS A 9 10.31 5.70 -26.37
CA LYS A 9 10.92 5.39 -27.69
C LYS A 9 11.44 3.97 -27.81
N VAL A 10 11.31 3.14 -26.79
CA VAL A 10 11.70 1.71 -26.81
C VAL A 10 10.50 0.83 -26.56
N CYS A 11 10.53 -0.36 -27.16
CA CYS A 11 9.58 -1.42 -26.87
C CYS A 11 10.27 -2.43 -25.94
N VAL A 12 9.71 -2.66 -24.77
CA VAL A 12 10.24 -3.61 -23.78
C VAL A 12 9.59 -4.96 -24.01
N PHE A 13 10.36 -5.95 -24.48
CA PHE A 13 9.87 -7.32 -24.70
C PHE A 13 9.96 -8.18 -23.45
N ALA A 14 10.96 -7.97 -22.62
CA ALA A 14 11.16 -8.73 -21.40
C ALA A 14 11.89 -7.89 -20.34
N VAL A 15 11.55 -8.12 -19.09
CA VAL A 15 12.22 -7.53 -17.94
C VAL A 15 12.69 -8.67 -17.04
N ARG A 16 13.98 -8.67 -16.69
CA ARG A 16 14.51 -9.52 -15.63
C ARG A 16 14.47 -8.76 -14.33
N LEU A 17 13.80 -9.32 -13.32
CA LEU A 17 13.76 -8.80 -11.97
C LEU A 17 14.56 -9.72 -11.05
N ASP A 18 15.44 -9.14 -10.26
CA ASP A 18 16.07 -9.87 -9.18
C ASP A 18 15.08 -10.07 -8.03
N THR A 19 15.11 -11.25 -7.45
CA THR A 19 14.26 -11.60 -6.30
C THR A 19 15.14 -11.77 -5.07
N PHE A 20 14.57 -11.43 -3.92
CA PHE A 20 15.24 -11.54 -2.63
C PHE A 20 14.53 -12.58 -1.77
N GLU A 21 15.29 -13.23 -0.89
CA GLU A 21 14.72 -14.14 0.10
C GLU A 21 13.76 -13.38 1.03
N LYS A 22 12.62 -14.00 1.34
CA LYS A 22 11.66 -13.42 2.27
C LYS A 22 12.19 -13.50 3.70
N ILE A 23 12.62 -12.38 4.23
CA ILE A 23 13.11 -12.27 5.60
C ILE A 23 11.94 -12.09 6.58
N PRO A 24 11.94 -12.78 7.73
CA PRO A 24 10.97 -12.53 8.80
C PRO A 24 10.99 -11.07 9.24
N SER A 25 9.84 -10.43 9.17
CA SER A 25 9.75 -8.98 9.35
C SER A 25 8.47 -8.58 10.08
N GLN A 26 8.51 -7.40 10.69
CA GLN A 26 7.39 -6.78 11.38
C GLN A 26 7.04 -5.46 10.74
N VAL A 27 5.75 -5.13 10.73
CA VAL A 27 5.23 -3.87 10.22
C VAL A 27 4.76 -3.00 11.38
N PHE A 28 5.16 -1.73 11.37
CA PHE A 28 4.62 -0.66 12.21
C PHE A 28 3.82 0.29 11.34
N TYR A 29 2.70 0.74 11.89
CA TYR A 29 1.87 1.75 11.28
C TYR A 29 1.90 3.00 12.15
N VAL A 30 2.27 4.14 11.57
CA VAL A 30 2.36 5.43 12.24
C VAL A 30 1.34 6.37 11.62
N GLY A 31 0.59 7.10 12.45
CA GLY A 31 -0.25 8.20 12.04
C GLY A 31 0.23 9.50 12.69
N THR A 32 0.29 10.59 11.96
CA THR A 32 0.65 11.90 12.52
C THR A 32 0.04 13.05 11.74
N ASN A 33 -0.11 14.19 12.43
CA ASN A 33 -0.50 15.48 11.83
C ASN A 33 0.69 16.44 11.67
N SER A 34 1.92 15.95 11.89
CA SER A 34 3.14 16.75 11.82
C SER A 34 4.16 16.17 10.84
N HIS A 35 4.63 16.99 9.90
CA HIS A 35 5.73 16.61 9.00
C HIS A 35 7.06 16.45 9.75
N ASP A 36 7.25 17.15 10.86
CA ASP A 36 8.46 17.04 11.67
C ASP A 36 8.59 15.65 12.28
N ASP A 37 7.45 15.03 12.68
CA ASP A 37 7.45 13.67 13.18
C ASP A 37 7.95 12.68 12.09
N LEU A 38 7.49 12.84 10.84
CA LEU A 38 7.97 12.02 9.73
C LEU A 38 9.47 12.20 9.48
N THR A 39 9.95 13.44 9.60
CA THR A 39 11.37 13.79 9.43
C THR A 39 12.24 13.12 10.49
N GLU A 40 11.83 13.19 11.76
CA GLU A 40 12.57 12.58 12.86
C GLU A 40 12.55 11.06 12.81
N ILE A 41 11.38 10.46 12.51
CA ILE A 41 11.27 9.00 12.32
C ILE A 41 12.17 8.56 11.16
N ARG A 42 12.14 9.26 10.03
CA ARG A 42 13.02 8.97 8.90
C ARG A 42 14.49 9.09 9.27
N ARG A 43 14.87 10.12 10.04
CA ARG A 43 16.25 10.32 10.50
C ARG A 43 16.72 9.15 11.34
N PHE A 44 15.91 8.72 12.31
CA PHE A 44 16.19 7.55 13.13
C PHE A 44 16.34 6.28 12.26
N LEU A 45 15.40 6.00 11.36
CA LEU A 45 15.42 4.80 10.52
C LEU A 45 16.65 4.73 9.61
N LEU A 46 17.16 5.88 9.13
CA LEU A 46 18.28 5.92 8.19
C LEU A 46 19.65 6.09 8.84
N LYS A 47 19.72 6.59 10.08
CA LYS A 47 21.00 6.90 10.74
C LYS A 47 21.29 6.05 11.95
N ASP A 48 20.26 5.73 12.73
CA ASP A 48 20.42 5.15 14.07
C ASP A 48 20.14 3.63 14.08
N LEU A 49 19.45 3.12 13.06
CA LEU A 49 19.30 1.67 12.88
C LEU A 49 20.56 1.06 12.26
N PRO A 50 20.96 -0.12 12.73
CA PRO A 50 22.13 -0.82 12.17
C PRO A 50 21.90 -1.29 10.73
N ARG A 51 20.63 -1.43 10.32
CA ARG A 51 20.19 -1.84 8.97
C ARG A 51 19.08 -0.92 8.49
N LEU A 52 19.03 -0.72 7.17
CA LEU A 52 17.92 -0.01 6.56
C LEU A 52 16.62 -0.80 6.72
N PRO A 53 15.48 -0.14 6.89
CA PRO A 53 14.19 -0.81 6.87
C PRO A 53 13.96 -1.51 5.53
N ILE A 54 13.26 -2.64 5.55
CA ILE A 54 12.90 -3.40 4.34
C ILE A 54 12.01 -2.55 3.43
N ALA A 55 11.07 -1.80 4.04
CA ALA A 55 10.21 -0.86 3.34
C ALA A 55 9.82 0.31 4.26
N GLY A 56 9.63 1.47 3.67
CA GLY A 56 9.08 2.65 4.30
C GLY A 56 8.16 3.34 3.29
N GLU A 57 6.85 3.31 3.55
CA GLU A 57 5.85 3.84 2.64
C GLU A 57 5.07 4.97 3.32
N TYR A 58 5.08 6.12 2.69
CA TYR A 58 4.30 7.27 3.12
C TYR A 58 2.99 7.35 2.32
N ILE A 59 1.88 7.54 3.02
CA ILE A 59 0.55 7.70 2.43
C ILE A 59 -0.12 8.91 3.08
N HIS A 60 -0.54 9.88 2.28
CA HIS A 60 -1.39 10.96 2.73
C HIS A 60 -2.85 10.48 2.83
N ARG A 61 -3.64 11.01 3.78
CA ARG A 61 -5.05 10.64 3.98
C ARG A 61 -5.89 10.66 2.69
N VAL A 62 -5.68 11.66 1.83
CA VAL A 62 -6.38 11.73 0.53
C VAL A 62 -6.05 10.53 -0.36
N ALA A 63 -4.77 10.13 -0.42
CA ALA A 63 -4.37 8.95 -1.18
C ALA A 63 -4.91 7.65 -0.56
N TYR A 64 -4.97 7.59 0.77
CA TYR A 64 -5.60 6.50 1.50
C TYR A 64 -7.09 6.36 1.13
N ASP A 65 -7.84 7.48 1.09
CA ASP A 65 -9.25 7.51 0.73
C ASP A 65 -9.49 7.06 -0.70
N ILE A 66 -8.65 7.52 -1.63
CA ILE A 66 -8.69 7.06 -3.02
C ILE A 66 -8.44 5.56 -3.10
N GLY A 67 -7.42 5.06 -2.42
CA GLY A 67 -7.10 3.63 -2.38
C GLY A 67 -8.20 2.79 -1.70
N ALA A 68 -8.86 3.33 -0.69
CA ALA A 68 -9.97 2.68 -0.01
C ALA A 68 -11.24 2.62 -0.88
N GLU A 69 -11.43 3.56 -1.80
CA GLU A 69 -12.57 3.58 -2.73
C GLU A 69 -12.30 2.76 -3.98
N TYR A 70 -11.13 2.95 -4.58
CA TYR A 70 -10.73 2.30 -5.83
C TYR A 70 -9.81 1.11 -5.55
N GLY A 71 -10.00 0.00 -6.25
CA GLY A 71 -9.14 -1.19 -6.11
C GLY A 71 -9.63 -2.27 -5.16
N LYS A 72 -10.78 -2.07 -4.47
CA LYS A 72 -11.39 -3.09 -3.61
C LYS A 72 -11.70 -4.39 -4.35
N ASP A 73 -12.20 -4.25 -5.57
CA ASP A 73 -12.53 -5.37 -6.47
C ASP A 73 -11.27 -6.19 -6.78
N THR A 74 -10.20 -5.53 -7.19
CA THR A 74 -8.92 -6.17 -7.50
C THR A 74 -8.31 -6.82 -6.26
N PHE A 75 -8.33 -6.13 -5.12
CA PHE A 75 -7.83 -6.68 -3.86
C PHE A 75 -8.60 -7.94 -3.45
N MET A 76 -9.94 -7.87 -3.43
CA MET A 76 -10.79 -9.00 -3.05
C MET A 76 -10.68 -10.15 -4.06
N PHE A 77 -10.48 -9.85 -5.34
CA PHE A 77 -10.23 -10.85 -6.36
C PHE A 77 -8.92 -11.60 -6.07
N ILE A 78 -7.84 -10.87 -5.80
CA ILE A 78 -6.53 -11.45 -5.48
C ILE A 78 -6.59 -12.26 -4.20
N GLU A 79 -7.25 -11.74 -3.15
CA GLU A 79 -7.37 -12.43 -1.86
C GLU A 79 -8.12 -13.76 -1.98
N LYS A 80 -9.19 -13.81 -2.78
CA LYS A 80 -10.04 -15.00 -2.92
C LYS A 80 -9.54 -16.00 -3.96
N LEU A 81 -8.98 -15.53 -5.06
CA LEU A 81 -8.67 -16.36 -6.25
C LEU A 81 -7.17 -16.48 -6.54
N GLY A 82 -6.34 -15.67 -5.86
CA GLY A 82 -4.90 -15.63 -6.04
C GLY A 82 -4.45 -14.83 -7.28
N THR A 83 -3.19 -14.43 -7.27
CA THR A 83 -2.57 -13.62 -8.34
C THR A 83 -2.49 -14.33 -9.68
N ALA A 84 -2.41 -15.65 -9.69
CA ALA A 84 -2.31 -16.45 -10.93
C ALA A 84 -3.53 -16.29 -11.86
N LYS A 85 -4.71 -15.93 -11.33
CA LYS A 85 -5.94 -15.74 -12.12
C LYS A 85 -6.14 -14.31 -12.61
N VAL A 86 -5.32 -13.36 -12.14
CA VAL A 86 -5.43 -11.94 -12.51
C VAL A 86 -5.30 -11.72 -14.03
N PRO A 87 -4.31 -12.31 -14.75
CA PRO A 87 -4.22 -12.12 -16.20
C PRO A 87 -5.46 -12.61 -16.95
N ALA A 88 -6.04 -13.74 -16.52
CA ALA A 88 -7.26 -14.28 -17.13
C ALA A 88 -8.49 -13.38 -16.91
N ALA A 89 -8.59 -12.78 -15.70
CA ALA A 89 -9.66 -11.84 -15.38
C ALA A 89 -9.57 -10.55 -16.22
N PHE A 90 -8.37 -9.99 -16.39
CA PHE A 90 -8.16 -8.84 -17.26
C PHE A 90 -8.45 -9.16 -18.72
N ALA A 91 -7.97 -10.30 -19.23
CA ALA A 91 -8.27 -10.74 -20.60
C ALA A 91 -9.77 -10.94 -20.84
N MET A 92 -10.52 -11.39 -19.84
CA MET A 92 -11.98 -11.50 -19.93
C MET A 92 -12.63 -10.11 -19.94
N LYS A 93 -12.17 -9.19 -19.08
CA LYS A 93 -12.65 -7.80 -19.06
C LYS A 93 -12.43 -7.12 -20.40
N ASP A 94 -11.23 -7.26 -21.00
CA ASP A 94 -10.89 -6.68 -22.30
C ASP A 94 -11.81 -7.20 -23.43
N LYS A 95 -12.18 -8.49 -23.39
CA LYS A 95 -13.14 -9.06 -24.36
C LYS A 95 -14.54 -8.47 -24.19
N VAL A 96 -14.98 -8.28 -22.94
CA VAL A 96 -16.28 -7.66 -22.63
C VAL A 96 -16.27 -6.20 -23.09
N ASP A 97 -15.21 -5.46 -22.83
CA ASP A 97 -15.05 -4.07 -23.24
C ASP A 97 -15.08 -3.95 -24.77
N ALA A 98 -14.33 -4.78 -25.49
CA ALA A 98 -14.33 -4.81 -26.95
C ALA A 98 -15.71 -5.15 -27.54
N TYR A 99 -16.47 -6.00 -26.87
CA TYR A 99 -17.83 -6.31 -27.28
C TYR A 99 -18.78 -5.14 -27.06
N LEU A 100 -18.75 -4.51 -25.89
CA LEU A 100 -19.58 -3.34 -25.54
C LEU A 100 -19.26 -2.13 -26.43
N GLU A 101 -18.00 -1.94 -26.81
CA GLU A 101 -17.58 -0.85 -27.68
C GLU A 101 -18.22 -0.94 -29.09
N LYS A 102 -18.43 -2.17 -29.60
CA LYS A 102 -19.15 -2.39 -30.88
C LYS A 102 -20.59 -1.86 -30.85
N PHE A 103 -21.19 -1.77 -29.67
CA PHE A 103 -22.55 -1.22 -29.48
C PHE A 103 -22.53 0.25 -29.01
N GLY A 104 -21.39 0.93 -29.09
CA GLY A 104 -21.27 2.31 -28.67
C GLY A 104 -21.27 2.55 -27.16
N MET A 105 -21.15 1.48 -26.35
CA MET A 105 -21.20 1.51 -24.88
C MET A 105 -19.79 1.54 -24.27
N LYS A 106 -18.94 2.43 -24.72
CA LYS A 106 -17.56 2.57 -24.24
C LYS A 106 -17.51 2.91 -22.75
N GLY A 107 -16.70 2.14 -21.98
CA GLY A 107 -16.49 2.37 -20.54
C GLY A 107 -17.69 1.95 -19.66
N LEU A 108 -18.65 1.21 -20.19
CA LEU A 108 -19.79 0.73 -19.40
C LEU A 108 -19.34 -0.31 -18.36
N SER A 109 -18.40 -1.18 -18.68
CA SER A 109 -17.85 -2.16 -17.75
C SER A 109 -17.19 -1.50 -16.54
N ASP A 110 -16.44 -0.41 -16.72
CA ASP A 110 -15.82 0.33 -15.63
C ASP A 110 -16.87 0.99 -14.72
N LYS A 111 -17.92 1.57 -15.31
CA LYS A 111 -19.04 2.14 -14.54
C LYS A 111 -19.77 1.09 -13.71
N VAL A 112 -20.00 -0.10 -14.29
CA VAL A 112 -20.63 -1.22 -13.57
C VAL A 112 -19.72 -1.72 -12.45
N LEU A 113 -18.43 -1.89 -12.71
CA LEU A 113 -17.45 -2.27 -11.68
C LEU A 113 -17.40 -1.24 -10.57
N GLN A 114 -17.34 0.06 -10.88
CA GLN A 114 -17.38 1.15 -9.89
C GLN A 114 -18.66 1.12 -9.06
N LEU A 115 -19.78 0.82 -9.67
CA LEU A 115 -21.05 0.69 -8.92
C LEU A 115 -21.01 -0.50 -7.97
N ILE A 116 -20.52 -1.66 -8.43
CA ILE A 116 -20.35 -2.86 -7.60
C ILE A 116 -19.38 -2.59 -6.44
N THR A 117 -18.27 -1.90 -6.72
CA THR A 117 -17.23 -1.58 -5.72
C THR A 117 -17.80 -0.77 -4.54
N LYS A 118 -18.81 0.08 -4.76
CA LYS A 118 -19.48 0.84 -3.68
C LYS A 118 -20.18 -0.05 -2.66
N PHE A 119 -20.65 -1.23 -3.08
CA PHE A 119 -21.33 -2.19 -2.20
C PHE A 119 -20.35 -3.18 -1.54
N LEU A 120 -19.08 -3.20 -1.95
CA LEU A 120 -18.08 -4.05 -1.32
C LEU A 120 -17.70 -3.51 0.06
N PRO A 121 -17.50 -4.39 1.06
CA PRO A 121 -17.06 -3.98 2.38
C PRO A 121 -15.66 -3.33 2.32
N ASN A 122 -15.36 -2.51 3.31
CA ASN A 122 -14.02 -1.97 3.45
C ASN A 122 -13.04 -3.13 3.74
N HIS A 123 -12.01 -3.24 2.92
CA HIS A 123 -11.00 -4.30 3.01
C HIS A 123 -9.84 -3.94 3.94
N LEU A 124 -9.75 -2.66 4.34
CA LEU A 124 -8.68 -2.18 5.21
C LEU A 124 -8.96 -2.50 6.69
N PRO A 125 -7.92 -2.79 7.49
CA PRO A 125 -8.06 -3.10 8.90
C PRO A 125 -8.73 -1.96 9.68
N LYS A 126 -9.56 -2.30 10.67
CA LYS A 126 -10.29 -1.31 11.48
C LYS A 126 -9.37 -0.31 12.18
N ARG A 127 -8.18 -0.76 12.63
CA ARG A 127 -7.21 0.12 13.29
C ARG A 127 -6.61 1.15 12.34
N MET A 128 -6.33 0.75 11.08
CA MET A 128 -5.84 1.68 10.06
C MET A 128 -6.92 2.72 9.71
N ASN A 129 -8.19 2.30 9.61
CA ASN A 129 -9.30 3.25 9.41
C ASN A 129 -9.45 4.22 10.59
N ALA A 130 -9.31 3.76 11.83
CA ALA A 130 -9.33 4.65 13.00
C ALA A 130 -8.19 5.67 12.97
N PHE A 131 -6.99 5.26 12.58
CA PHE A 131 -5.85 6.17 12.40
C PHE A 131 -6.07 7.16 11.26
N ARG A 132 -6.64 6.70 10.15
CA ARG A 132 -7.03 7.57 9.03
C ARG A 132 -7.98 8.69 9.46
N ASP A 133 -8.90 8.42 10.39
CA ASP A 133 -9.83 9.42 10.88
C ASP A 133 -9.17 10.47 11.80
N LEU A 134 -8.08 10.10 12.47
CA LEU A 134 -7.35 10.96 13.42
C LEU A 134 -6.20 11.73 12.78
N TYR A 135 -5.51 11.14 11.79
CA TYR A 135 -4.25 11.66 11.27
C TYR A 135 -4.32 11.93 9.76
N GLU A 136 -3.54 12.91 9.33
CA GLU A 136 -3.43 13.30 7.92
C GLU A 136 -2.32 12.53 7.19
N HIS A 137 -1.26 12.21 7.91
CA HIS A 137 -0.08 11.55 7.38
C HIS A 137 0.06 10.15 7.97
N HIS A 138 0.32 9.17 7.10
CA HIS A 138 0.50 7.79 7.48
C HIS A 138 1.84 7.28 6.97
N LEU A 139 2.56 6.54 7.81
CA LEU A 139 3.84 5.92 7.46
C LEU A 139 3.81 4.44 7.85
N ILE A 140 4.04 3.59 6.86
CA ILE A 140 4.16 2.14 7.04
C ILE A 140 5.65 1.82 7.05
N ILE A 141 6.12 1.18 8.11
CA ILE A 141 7.54 0.84 8.30
C ILE A 141 7.64 -0.67 8.44
N ARG A 142 8.39 -1.31 7.55
CA ARG A 142 8.70 -2.75 7.63
C ARG A 142 10.16 -2.93 7.98
N VAL A 143 10.43 -3.62 9.09
CA VAL A 143 11.79 -3.91 9.56
C VAL A 143 11.98 -5.39 9.82
N GLU A 144 13.22 -5.85 9.84
CA GLU A 144 13.57 -7.20 10.22
C GLU A 144 13.24 -7.45 11.69
N ASN A 145 12.94 -8.70 12.05
CA ASN A 145 12.55 -9.05 13.42
C ASN A 145 13.57 -8.64 14.48
N GLN A 146 14.86 -8.63 14.12
CA GLN A 146 15.94 -8.24 15.03
C GLN A 146 15.98 -6.75 15.37
N ASP A 147 15.35 -5.89 14.56
CA ASP A 147 15.31 -4.44 14.76
C ASP A 147 13.99 -3.97 15.39
N VAL A 148 13.03 -4.88 15.59
CA VAL A 148 11.67 -4.58 16.07
C VAL A 148 11.69 -3.87 17.43
N GLU A 149 12.46 -4.39 18.39
CA GLU A 149 12.53 -3.82 19.74
C GLU A 149 13.10 -2.40 19.74
N GLN A 150 14.10 -2.15 18.91
CA GLN A 150 14.72 -0.83 18.81
C GLN A 150 13.76 0.19 18.20
N VAL A 151 13.06 -0.20 17.11
CA VAL A 151 12.06 0.66 16.46
C VAL A 151 10.88 0.93 17.38
N GLU A 152 10.36 -0.10 18.02
CA GLU A 152 9.22 0.03 18.95
C GLU A 152 9.57 0.93 20.14
N SER A 153 10.76 0.75 20.73
CA SER A 153 11.24 1.58 21.85
C SER A 153 11.44 3.03 21.45
N PHE A 154 11.94 3.27 20.23
CA PHE A 154 12.05 4.62 19.69
C PHE A 154 10.68 5.26 19.52
N LEU A 155 9.74 4.61 18.85
CA LEU A 155 8.41 5.13 18.58
C LEU A 155 7.63 5.40 19.88
N LYS A 156 7.70 4.48 20.86
CA LYS A 156 7.10 4.67 22.18
C LYS A 156 7.62 5.93 22.87
N ARG A 157 8.94 6.07 22.97
CA ARG A 157 9.57 7.24 23.57
C ARG A 157 9.26 8.52 22.80
N TYR A 158 9.24 8.45 21.46
CA TYR A 158 9.02 9.60 20.61
C TYR A 158 7.62 10.17 20.75
N PHE A 159 6.59 9.33 20.84
CA PHE A 159 5.20 9.75 20.97
C PHE A 159 4.68 9.83 22.41
N GLN A 160 5.49 9.47 23.41
CA GLN A 160 5.07 9.39 24.81
C GLN A 160 4.37 10.68 25.31
N ASP A 161 4.91 11.84 24.97
CA ASP A 161 4.42 13.15 25.42
C ASP A 161 3.86 14.00 24.27
N LYS A 162 3.59 13.38 23.11
CA LYS A 162 3.09 14.05 21.91
C LYS A 162 1.63 13.70 21.66
N THR A 163 0.88 14.72 21.22
CA THR A 163 -0.50 14.57 20.74
C THR A 163 -0.59 14.65 19.22
N SER A 164 0.54 14.89 18.56
CA SER A 164 0.61 15.05 17.09
C SER A 164 0.43 13.76 16.34
N GLY A 165 0.75 12.62 16.95
CA GLY A 165 0.73 11.31 16.29
C GLY A 165 0.72 10.17 17.28
N ASP A 166 0.56 8.96 16.74
CA ASP A 166 0.63 7.70 17.47
C ASP A 166 1.05 6.58 16.50
N PHE A 167 1.31 5.40 17.03
CA PHE A 167 1.68 4.24 16.23
C PHE A 167 1.11 2.94 16.80
N PHE A 168 1.10 1.92 15.97
CA PHE A 168 0.88 0.56 16.43
C PHE A 168 1.69 -0.47 15.63
N ARG A 169 1.99 -1.55 16.28
CA ARG A 169 2.55 -2.74 15.67
C ARG A 169 1.43 -3.51 14.98
N CYS A 170 1.56 -3.76 13.68
CA CYS A 170 0.59 -4.51 12.91
C CYS A 170 0.60 -5.99 13.28
N THR A 171 -0.56 -6.63 13.29
CA THR A 171 -0.64 -8.09 13.24
C THR A 171 -0.15 -8.59 11.89
N GLU A 172 0.10 -9.89 11.77
CA GLU A 172 0.54 -10.47 10.50
C GLU A 172 -0.49 -10.26 9.38
N GLU A 173 -1.78 -10.32 9.72
CA GLU A 173 -2.87 -10.05 8.78
C GLU A 173 -2.91 -8.58 8.34
N GLU A 174 -2.80 -7.65 9.30
CA GLU A 174 -2.76 -6.20 9.01
C GLU A 174 -1.55 -5.82 8.15
N GLY A 175 -0.39 -6.43 8.39
CA GLY A 175 0.83 -6.17 7.63
C GLY A 175 0.86 -6.75 6.22
N ARG A 176 -0.14 -7.57 5.85
CA ARG A 176 -0.31 -8.10 4.48
C ARG A 176 -1.27 -7.25 3.63
N LYS A 177 -2.11 -6.47 4.26
CA LYS A 177 -3.11 -5.60 3.62
C LYS A 177 -2.56 -4.22 3.35
#